data_58e7e15914bf583b6f3e3a7caba27bb0
#
_entry.id   58e7e15914bf583b6f3e3a7caba27bb0
#
_cell.length_a   1.000
_cell.length_b   1.000
_cell.length_c   1.000
_cell.angle_alpha   90.00
_cell.angle_beta   90.00
_cell.angle_gamma   90.00
#
_symmetry.space_group_name_H-M   'P 1'
#
loop_
_entity.id
_entity.type
_entity.pdbx_description
1 polymer ?
#
loop_
_entity_poly.entity_id
_entity_poly.type
_entity_poly.pdbx_seq_one_letter_code
_entity_poly.pdbx_strand_id
1 'polypeptide(L)'
;MFLKKGIALSLICLLGFGVMGCSNNSEESKESLKKENGEEIVVATSVAVTEILDELGVKVSGVPTSSYDLPESTKDAVKVGNPMNPDLEIIKSLNPDVVVSVGTLGEDYKKLFTDNNIPSEFIDLTTLEGLKTSISTLGERFNKTEKANEILNELKVKEDEFSNLSKEEKKNVLLVFAAPGSMMIATPSSYIGNLVDKVGANNIVKVIKSHLFHIAMKK
;
A
#
# COMPACT_ATOMS: atom_id res chain seq x y z
N MET A 1 -72.46 16.21 5.33
CA MET A 1 -73.19 16.38 4.07
C MET A 1 -72.42 15.76 2.93
N PHE A 2 -72.93 14.64 2.40
CA PHE A 2 -72.80 14.08 1.07
C PHE A 2 -71.42 14.04 0.38
N LEU A 3 -71.00 13.03 -0.28
CA LEU A 3 -71.51 11.72 -0.74
C LEU A 3 -70.52 11.24 -1.83
N LYS A 4 -70.16 10.03 -1.74
CA LYS A 4 -70.21 8.93 -2.73
C LYS A 4 -69.16 8.88 -3.86
N LYS A 5 -68.50 7.75 -3.82
CA LYS A 5 -68.50 6.61 -4.82
C LYS A 5 -67.63 6.80 -6.05
N GLY A 6 -66.80 5.84 -6.27
CA GLY A 6 -66.90 4.90 -7.35
C GLY A 6 -65.77 3.88 -7.45
N ILE A 7 -66.22 2.70 -7.35
CA ILE A 7 -65.59 1.40 -7.57
C ILE A 7 -65.36 1.17 -9.07
N ALA A 8 -64.24 0.53 -9.44
CA ALA A 8 -64.18 -0.47 -10.53
C ALA A 8 -62.83 -1.16 -10.53
N LEU A 9 -62.79 -2.24 -10.04
CA LEU A 9 -62.53 -3.65 -10.34
C LEU A 9 -62.29 -3.93 -11.85
N SER A 10 -61.10 -4.43 -12.22
CA SER A 10 -60.96 -5.38 -13.33
C SER A 10 -59.73 -6.25 -13.12
N LEU A 11 -60.04 -7.44 -12.84
CA LEU A 11 -59.29 -8.69 -12.82
C LEU A 11 -59.13 -9.20 -14.24
N ILE A 12 -57.95 -9.56 -14.72
CA ILE A 12 -57.76 -10.64 -15.72
C ILE A 12 -56.41 -11.30 -15.50
N CYS A 13 -56.50 -12.57 -15.15
CA CYS A 13 -55.48 -13.62 -15.25
C CYS A 13 -55.18 -13.95 -16.72
N LEU A 14 -53.97 -14.49 -17.01
CA LEU A 14 -53.79 -15.81 -17.65
C LEU A 14 -52.30 -15.99 -18.00
N LEU A 15 -51.62 -16.86 -17.28
CA LEU A 15 -51.07 -18.14 -17.75
C LEU A 15 -50.28 -18.09 -19.07
N GLY A 16 -48.98 -18.31 -18.96
CA GLY A 16 -48.10 -18.75 -20.01
C GLY A 16 -46.97 -19.56 -19.45
N PHE A 17 -47.12 -20.87 -19.50
CA PHE A 17 -46.10 -21.90 -19.28
C PHE A 17 -45.02 -21.80 -20.36
N GLY A 18 -43.77 -22.09 -20.00
CA GLY A 18 -42.83 -22.50 -21.02
C GLY A 18 -41.38 -22.35 -20.67
N VAL A 19 -40.82 -23.44 -20.36
CA VAL A 19 -39.58 -24.08 -20.77
C VAL A 19 -38.38 -23.92 -19.81
N MET A 20 -38.12 -25.03 -19.14
CA MET A 20 -36.81 -25.43 -18.60
C MET A 20 -35.75 -25.36 -19.71
N GLY A 21 -34.66 -24.64 -19.40
CA GLY A 21 -33.41 -24.74 -20.10
C GLY A 21 -32.31 -24.77 -19.06
N CYS A 22 -31.92 -25.96 -18.58
CA CYS A 22 -30.67 -26.18 -17.91
C CYS A 22 -29.55 -25.96 -18.93
N SER A 23 -28.77 -24.93 -18.74
CA SER A 23 -27.44 -24.81 -19.32
C SER A 23 -26.49 -24.57 -18.16
N ASN A 24 -25.76 -25.62 -17.79
CA ASN A 24 -24.58 -25.51 -16.96
C ASN A 24 -23.53 -24.72 -17.75
N ASN A 25 -23.39 -23.45 -17.44
CA ASN A 25 -22.16 -22.71 -17.65
C ASN A 25 -21.73 -22.22 -16.29
N SER A 26 -20.68 -22.81 -15.77
CA SER A 26 -19.89 -22.28 -14.68
C SER A 26 -19.17 -21.02 -15.17
N GLU A 27 -19.88 -19.93 -15.22
CA GLU A 27 -19.27 -18.61 -15.20
C GLU A 27 -18.85 -18.35 -13.75
N GLU A 28 -17.55 -18.45 -13.49
CA GLU A 28 -16.94 -17.79 -12.35
C GLU A 28 -17.37 -16.33 -12.38
N SER A 29 -18.35 -16.00 -11.57
CA SER A 29 -18.77 -14.62 -11.36
C SER A 29 -17.59 -13.88 -10.75
N LYS A 30 -16.89 -13.09 -11.58
CA LYS A 30 -16.00 -12.02 -11.11
C LYS A 30 -16.85 -11.04 -10.32
N GLU A 31 -16.91 -11.25 -9.03
CA GLU A 31 -17.58 -10.35 -8.10
C GLU A 31 -16.72 -9.10 -7.99
N SER A 32 -17.02 -8.08 -8.79
CA SER A 32 -16.43 -6.75 -8.60
C SER A 32 -16.89 -6.24 -7.24
N LEU A 33 -15.92 -5.87 -6.39
CA LEU A 33 -16.22 -5.28 -5.09
C LEU A 33 -17.15 -4.07 -5.30
N LYS A 34 -18.37 -4.17 -4.78
CA LYS A 34 -19.30 -3.03 -4.78
C LYS A 34 -18.79 -2.03 -3.76
N LYS A 35 -18.64 -0.77 -4.18
CA LYS A 35 -18.38 0.35 -3.27
C LYS A 35 -19.46 0.37 -2.19
N GLU A 36 -19.11 0.00 -0.98
CA GLU A 36 -19.97 0.24 0.20
C GLU A 36 -19.85 1.71 0.56
N ASN A 37 -20.95 2.44 0.51
CA ASN A 37 -21.11 3.80 1.01
C ASN A 37 -20.14 4.88 0.46
N GLY A 38 -19.63 4.77 -0.76
CA GLY A 38 -18.75 5.78 -1.35
C GLY A 38 -17.30 5.74 -0.83
N GLU A 39 -16.90 4.68 -0.14
CA GLU A 39 -15.51 4.45 0.23
C GLU A 39 -14.63 4.21 -1.00
N GLU A 40 -13.43 4.79 -1.00
CA GLU A 40 -12.43 4.55 -2.05
C GLU A 40 -11.91 3.10 -1.98
N ILE A 41 -11.74 2.48 -3.15
CA ILE A 41 -11.06 1.19 -3.28
C ILE A 41 -9.56 1.45 -3.37
N VAL A 42 -8.86 1.21 -2.26
CA VAL A 42 -7.42 1.45 -2.13
C VAL A 42 -6.67 0.13 -2.19
N VAL A 43 -5.61 0.08 -2.99
CA VAL A 43 -4.73 -1.09 -3.11
C VAL A 43 -3.32 -0.70 -2.66
N ALA A 44 -2.72 -1.49 -1.79
CA ALA A 44 -1.33 -1.39 -1.38
C ALA A 44 -0.50 -2.49 -2.05
N THR A 45 0.67 -2.16 -2.61
CA THR A 45 1.51 -3.15 -3.30
C THR A 45 2.67 -3.67 -2.46
N SER A 46 2.90 -3.15 -1.25
CA SER A 46 3.95 -3.62 -0.35
C SER A 46 3.50 -3.63 1.10
N VAL A 47 4.18 -4.43 1.94
CA VAL A 47 3.91 -4.52 3.38
C VAL A 47 4.00 -3.15 4.03
N ALA A 48 5.08 -2.40 3.79
CA ALA A 48 5.28 -1.08 4.39
C ALA A 48 4.18 -0.08 4.00
N VAL A 49 3.72 -0.10 2.74
CA VAL A 49 2.57 0.73 2.31
C VAL A 49 1.29 0.31 3.02
N THR A 50 1.07 -1.00 3.16
CA THR A 50 -0.10 -1.54 3.86
C THR A 50 -0.13 -1.08 5.32
N GLU A 51 1.01 -1.16 6.02
CA GLU A 51 1.15 -0.72 7.41
C GLU A 51 0.93 0.78 7.57
N ILE A 52 1.49 1.61 6.68
CA ILE A 52 1.29 3.07 6.72
C ILE A 52 -0.18 3.43 6.51
N LEU A 53 -0.87 2.80 5.56
CA LEU A 53 -2.29 3.06 5.31
C LEU A 53 -3.16 2.59 6.49
N ASP A 54 -2.84 1.45 7.09
CA ASP A 54 -3.52 0.95 8.27
C ASP A 54 -3.37 1.90 9.46
N GLU A 55 -2.14 2.34 9.76
CA GLU A 55 -1.87 3.30 10.82
C GLU A 55 -2.57 4.64 10.60
N LEU A 56 -2.77 5.06 9.35
CA LEU A 56 -3.58 6.22 9.00
C LEU A 56 -5.10 5.95 9.14
N GLY A 57 -5.52 4.72 9.38
CA GLY A 57 -6.93 4.33 9.41
C GLY A 57 -7.59 4.38 8.05
N VAL A 58 -6.85 4.05 6.99
CA VAL A 58 -7.34 3.90 5.62
C VAL A 58 -7.65 2.44 5.34
N LYS A 59 -8.89 2.15 4.94
CA LYS A 59 -9.29 0.79 4.57
C LYS A 59 -8.61 0.38 3.26
N VAL A 60 -7.95 -0.78 3.28
CA VAL A 60 -7.22 -1.32 2.12
C VAL A 60 -7.96 -2.54 1.58
N SER A 61 -8.31 -2.52 0.30
CA SER A 61 -9.07 -3.58 -0.39
C SER A 61 -8.17 -4.61 -1.08
N GLY A 62 -6.93 -4.21 -1.41
CA GLY A 62 -5.93 -5.10 -2.01
C GLY A 62 -4.58 -4.95 -1.32
N VAL A 63 -3.90 -6.07 -1.03
CA VAL A 63 -2.63 -6.11 -0.29
C VAL A 63 -1.63 -7.05 -0.96
N PRO A 64 -0.33 -6.87 -0.74
CA PRO A 64 0.67 -7.75 -1.34
C PRO A 64 0.56 -9.18 -0.80
N THR A 65 1.03 -10.14 -1.60
CA THR A 65 1.38 -11.47 -1.09
C THR A 65 2.68 -11.36 -0.31
N SER A 66 2.66 -11.74 0.97
CA SER A 66 3.79 -11.63 1.89
C SER A 66 3.89 -12.86 2.78
N SER A 67 5.13 -13.19 3.21
CA SER A 67 5.41 -14.12 4.30
C SER A 67 5.43 -13.45 5.67
N TYR A 68 5.36 -12.12 5.71
CA TYR A 68 5.20 -11.33 6.92
C TYR A 68 3.71 -11.16 7.22
N ASP A 69 3.38 -11.09 8.50
CA ASP A 69 2.03 -10.76 8.94
C ASP A 69 1.65 -9.36 8.45
N LEU A 70 0.44 -9.22 7.99
CA LEU A 70 -0.16 -7.93 7.63
C LEU A 70 -1.12 -7.50 8.74
N PRO A 71 -1.47 -6.21 8.82
CA PRO A 71 -2.44 -5.73 9.81
C PRO A 71 -3.76 -6.52 9.78
N GLU A 72 -4.31 -6.83 10.94
CA GLU A 72 -5.56 -7.61 11.07
C GLU A 72 -6.74 -6.96 10.33
N SER A 73 -6.76 -5.64 10.23
CA SER A 73 -7.75 -4.88 9.46
C SER A 73 -7.80 -5.27 7.98
N THR A 74 -6.72 -5.85 7.45
CA THR A 74 -6.56 -6.22 6.03
C THR A 74 -6.79 -7.70 5.75
N LYS A 75 -7.28 -8.48 6.72
CA LYS A 75 -7.47 -9.94 6.60
C LYS A 75 -8.38 -10.35 5.44
N ASP A 76 -9.38 -9.53 5.13
CA ASP A 76 -10.35 -9.76 4.07
C ASP A 76 -9.92 -9.10 2.73
N ALA A 77 -8.75 -8.44 2.69
CA ALA A 77 -8.24 -7.80 1.50
C ALA A 77 -7.70 -8.82 0.47
N VAL A 78 -7.91 -8.52 -0.80
CA VAL A 78 -7.49 -9.40 -1.91
C VAL A 78 -5.97 -9.37 -2.05
N LYS A 79 -5.34 -10.54 -2.23
CA LYS A 79 -3.90 -10.63 -2.50
C LYS A 79 -3.60 -10.26 -3.94
N VAL A 80 -2.85 -9.16 -4.16
CA VAL A 80 -2.55 -8.60 -5.47
C VAL A 80 -1.16 -8.97 -6.00
N GLY A 81 -0.55 -10.02 -5.48
CA GLY A 81 0.72 -10.53 -5.97
C GLY A 81 1.94 -10.03 -5.20
N ASN A 82 3.11 -10.36 -5.72
CA ASN A 82 4.39 -10.00 -5.11
C ASN A 82 4.70 -8.50 -5.29
N PRO A 83 5.25 -7.80 -4.29
CA PRO A 83 5.57 -6.37 -4.40
C PRO A 83 6.45 -5.99 -5.61
N MET A 84 7.38 -6.85 -6.00
CA MET A 84 8.27 -6.62 -7.16
C MET A 84 7.61 -6.91 -8.51
N ASN A 85 6.53 -7.68 -8.51
CA ASN A 85 5.78 -8.07 -9.72
C ASN A 85 4.30 -8.29 -9.33
N PRO A 86 3.55 -7.22 -9.14
CA PRO A 86 2.13 -7.31 -8.77
C PRO A 86 1.31 -7.88 -9.92
N ASP A 87 0.22 -8.54 -9.59
CA ASP A 87 -0.73 -9.06 -10.57
C ASP A 87 -1.68 -7.94 -11.00
N LEU A 88 -1.41 -7.37 -12.18
CA LEU A 88 -2.18 -6.25 -12.71
C LEU A 88 -3.61 -6.64 -13.09
N GLU A 89 -3.87 -7.91 -13.41
CA GLU A 89 -5.22 -8.35 -13.74
C GLU A 89 -6.07 -8.43 -12.48
N ILE A 90 -5.51 -8.93 -11.38
CA ILE A 90 -6.18 -8.88 -10.07
C ILE A 90 -6.41 -7.44 -9.65
N ILE A 91 -5.39 -6.56 -9.75
CA ILE A 91 -5.53 -5.14 -9.41
C ILE A 91 -6.65 -4.49 -10.23
N LYS A 92 -6.68 -4.68 -11.54
CA LYS A 92 -7.74 -4.14 -12.42
C LYS A 92 -9.11 -4.69 -12.06
N SER A 93 -9.21 -5.97 -11.68
CA SER A 93 -10.50 -6.58 -11.32
C SER A 93 -11.12 -5.95 -10.08
N LEU A 94 -10.31 -5.36 -9.19
CA LEU A 94 -10.78 -4.61 -8.03
C LEU A 94 -11.35 -3.24 -8.42
N ASN A 95 -11.04 -2.75 -9.63
CA ASN A 95 -11.39 -1.41 -10.08
C ASN A 95 -10.97 -0.32 -9.06
N PRO A 96 -9.66 -0.23 -8.71
CA PRO A 96 -9.19 0.64 -7.67
C PRO A 96 -9.36 2.12 -8.00
N ASP A 97 -9.69 2.93 -7.00
CA ASP A 97 -9.62 4.38 -7.10
C ASP A 97 -8.17 4.88 -7.04
N VAL A 98 -7.32 4.15 -6.31
CA VAL A 98 -5.88 4.37 -6.27
C VAL A 98 -5.11 3.10 -5.86
N VAL A 99 -3.96 2.92 -6.49
CA VAL A 99 -2.94 1.96 -6.05
C VAL A 99 -1.78 2.74 -5.45
N VAL A 100 -1.50 2.51 -4.17
CA VAL A 100 -0.34 3.11 -3.50
C VAL A 100 0.84 2.16 -3.55
N SER A 101 1.98 2.65 -4.02
CA SER A 101 3.19 1.85 -4.21
C SER A 101 4.45 2.62 -3.81
N VAL A 102 5.60 1.93 -3.78
CA VAL A 102 6.89 2.56 -3.49
C VAL A 102 7.58 3.01 -4.78
N GLY A 103 8.12 4.24 -4.78
CA GLY A 103 8.82 4.81 -5.93
C GLY A 103 10.20 4.21 -6.21
N THR A 104 10.75 3.44 -5.28
CA THR A 104 12.11 2.88 -5.34
C THR A 104 12.31 1.80 -6.41
N LEU A 105 11.22 1.25 -6.95
CA LEU A 105 11.26 0.20 -7.99
C LEU A 105 11.57 0.75 -9.40
N GLY A 106 11.68 2.07 -9.54
CA GLY A 106 12.13 2.72 -10.76
C GLY A 106 11.01 3.12 -11.73
N GLU A 107 11.39 3.82 -12.79
CA GLU A 107 10.45 4.39 -13.77
C GLU A 107 9.72 3.31 -14.59
N ASP A 108 10.40 2.22 -14.94
CA ASP A 108 9.78 1.12 -15.69
C ASP A 108 8.65 0.47 -14.89
N TYR A 109 8.80 0.37 -13.56
CA TYR A 109 7.76 -0.12 -12.68
C TYR A 109 6.57 0.85 -12.62
N LYS A 110 6.82 2.16 -12.51
CA LYS A 110 5.76 3.19 -12.56
C LYS A 110 5.03 3.16 -13.89
N LYS A 111 5.80 3.02 -14.99
CA LYS A 111 5.25 2.94 -16.34
C LYS A 111 4.30 1.75 -16.52
N LEU A 112 4.53 0.64 -15.82
CA LEU A 112 3.67 -0.53 -15.84
C LEU A 112 2.22 -0.19 -15.44
N PHE A 113 2.02 0.63 -14.42
CA PHE A 113 0.70 1.08 -13.99
C PHE A 113 0.08 2.06 -14.99
N THR A 114 0.86 3.02 -15.46
CA THR A 114 0.40 4.02 -16.43
C THR A 114 -0.04 3.37 -17.74
N ASP A 115 0.76 2.48 -18.32
CA ASP A 115 0.45 1.77 -19.57
C ASP A 115 -0.80 0.89 -19.44
N ASN A 116 -1.12 0.47 -18.23
CA ASN A 116 -2.32 -0.32 -17.93
C ASN A 116 -3.52 0.51 -17.46
N ASN A 117 -3.41 1.85 -17.49
CA ASN A 117 -4.45 2.79 -17.03
C ASN A 117 -4.89 2.53 -15.58
N ILE A 118 -3.95 2.14 -14.71
CA ILE A 118 -4.21 1.92 -13.28
C ILE A 118 -3.88 3.21 -12.53
N PRO A 119 -4.85 3.86 -11.86
CA PRO A 119 -4.59 5.02 -11.02
C PRO A 119 -3.58 4.66 -9.93
N SER A 120 -2.44 5.35 -9.88
CA SER A 120 -1.37 4.98 -8.96
C SER A 120 -0.67 6.19 -8.37
N GLU A 121 -0.27 6.07 -7.10
CA GLU A 121 0.51 7.02 -6.35
C GLU A 121 1.77 6.34 -5.81
N PHE A 122 2.92 7.00 -5.99
CA PHE A 122 4.21 6.43 -5.61
C PHE A 122 4.83 7.27 -4.49
N ILE A 123 5.06 6.62 -3.35
CA ILE A 123 5.65 7.25 -2.17
C ILE A 123 7.14 6.96 -2.05
N ASP A 124 7.86 7.85 -1.37
CA ASP A 124 9.29 7.70 -1.10
C ASP A 124 9.54 7.18 0.31
N LEU A 125 10.06 5.98 0.42
CA LEU A 125 10.48 5.35 1.67
C LEU A 125 11.99 5.14 1.74
N THR A 126 12.79 5.90 0.98
CA THR A 126 14.26 5.76 0.94
C THR A 126 14.96 6.41 2.13
N THR A 127 14.31 7.37 2.78
CA THR A 127 14.82 8.12 3.93
C THR A 127 13.75 8.34 4.98
N LEU A 128 14.13 8.71 6.19
CA LEU A 128 13.16 9.10 7.23
C LEU A 128 12.35 10.32 6.82
N GLU A 129 12.97 11.29 6.15
CA GLU A 129 12.25 12.47 5.64
C GLU A 129 11.27 12.09 4.52
N GLY A 130 11.67 11.17 3.64
CA GLY A 130 10.77 10.60 2.62
C GLY A 130 9.56 9.90 3.25
N LEU A 131 9.78 9.08 4.29
CA LEU A 131 8.70 8.45 5.06
C LEU A 131 7.75 9.50 5.67
N LYS A 132 8.29 10.52 6.35
CA LYS A 132 7.48 11.58 6.97
C LYS A 132 6.67 12.36 5.93
N THR A 133 7.28 12.72 4.81
CA THR A 133 6.59 13.37 3.69
C THR A 133 5.48 12.49 3.13
N SER A 134 5.75 11.19 2.96
CA SER A 134 4.76 10.21 2.47
C SER A 134 3.57 10.07 3.42
N ILE A 135 3.81 10.01 4.73
CA ILE A 135 2.74 9.98 5.75
C ILE A 135 1.88 11.25 5.67
N SER A 136 2.50 12.43 5.56
CA SER A 136 1.77 13.70 5.43
C SER A 136 0.91 13.72 4.16
N THR A 137 1.50 13.38 3.01
CA THR A 137 0.82 13.35 1.71
C THR A 137 -0.37 12.39 1.70
N LEU A 138 -0.17 11.17 2.21
CA LEU A 138 -1.26 10.18 2.32
C LEU A 138 -2.33 10.62 3.31
N GLY A 139 -1.93 11.26 4.43
CA GLY A 139 -2.86 11.84 5.39
C GLY A 139 -3.77 12.90 4.76
N GLU A 140 -3.22 13.79 3.95
CA GLU A 140 -3.97 14.79 3.18
C GLU A 140 -4.87 14.11 2.13
N ARG A 141 -4.31 13.20 1.33
CA ARG A 141 -5.00 12.48 0.26
C ARG A 141 -6.25 11.73 0.73
N PHE A 142 -6.17 11.12 1.90
CA PHE A 142 -7.26 10.31 2.47
C PHE A 142 -8.06 11.01 3.57
N ASN A 143 -7.91 12.32 3.76
CA ASN A 143 -8.56 13.10 4.81
C ASN A 143 -8.25 12.56 6.23
N LYS A 144 -7.02 12.13 6.47
CA LYS A 144 -6.50 11.58 7.72
C LYS A 144 -5.39 12.45 8.32
N THR A 145 -5.45 13.76 8.09
CA THR A 145 -4.40 14.71 8.47
C THR A 145 -4.14 14.72 9.99
N GLU A 146 -5.17 14.56 10.83
CA GLU A 146 -4.98 14.47 12.28
C GLU A 146 -4.15 13.25 12.66
N LYS A 147 -4.51 12.08 12.12
CA LYS A 147 -3.78 10.83 12.37
C LYS A 147 -2.33 10.88 11.84
N ALA A 148 -2.15 11.45 10.65
CA ALA A 148 -0.81 11.69 10.10
C ALA A 148 0.04 12.57 11.04
N ASN A 149 -0.54 13.65 11.58
CA ASN A 149 0.16 14.52 12.53
C ASN A 149 0.51 13.81 13.85
N GLU A 150 -0.34 12.92 14.37
CA GLU A 150 -0.02 12.08 15.52
C GLU A 150 1.23 11.24 15.26
N ILE A 151 1.24 10.48 14.15
CA ILE A 151 2.37 9.63 13.75
C ILE A 151 3.65 10.47 13.58
N LEU A 152 3.54 11.63 12.90
CA LEU A 152 4.68 12.51 12.68
C LEU A 152 5.23 13.09 13.99
N ASN A 153 4.38 13.40 14.96
CA ASN A 153 4.80 13.85 16.28
C ASN A 153 5.51 12.74 17.07
N GLU A 154 5.03 11.50 17.00
CA GLU A 154 5.72 10.37 17.63
C GLU A 154 7.11 10.15 17.03
N LEU A 155 7.23 10.19 15.72
CA LEU A 155 8.53 10.11 15.02
C LEU A 155 9.46 11.25 15.46
N LYS A 156 8.93 12.47 15.55
CA LYS A 156 9.70 13.64 15.99
C LYS A 156 10.22 13.47 17.43
N VAL A 157 9.40 13.00 18.36
CA VAL A 157 9.82 12.74 19.74
C VAL A 157 10.98 11.76 19.76
N LYS A 158 10.91 10.68 18.95
CA LYS A 158 12.03 9.73 18.84
C LYS A 158 13.29 10.35 18.23
N GLU A 159 13.17 11.15 17.18
CA GLU A 159 14.32 11.87 16.61
C GLU A 159 14.96 12.79 17.65
N ASP A 160 14.18 13.53 18.43
CA ASP A 160 14.67 14.45 19.46
C ASP A 160 15.38 13.69 20.60
N GLU A 161 14.86 12.52 21.03
CA GLU A 161 15.51 11.64 22.00
C GLU A 161 16.91 11.23 21.52
N PHE A 162 17.04 10.73 20.28
CA PHE A 162 18.31 10.28 19.72
C PHE A 162 19.29 11.43 19.45
N SER A 163 18.80 12.57 19.01
CA SER A 163 19.61 13.76 18.78
C SER A 163 20.30 14.25 20.05
N ASN A 164 19.67 14.07 21.21
CA ASN A 164 20.24 14.40 22.50
C ASN A 164 21.32 13.41 22.97
N LEU A 165 21.25 12.15 22.54
CA LEU A 165 22.24 11.12 22.86
C LEU A 165 23.50 11.23 22.01
N SER A 166 23.45 11.87 20.83
CA SER A 166 24.53 11.93 19.85
C SER A 166 25.67 12.93 20.19
N LYS A 167 25.73 13.46 21.41
CA LYS A 167 26.76 14.43 21.83
C LYS A 167 28.15 13.82 22.12
N GLU A 168 28.22 12.50 22.19
CA GLU A 168 29.46 11.77 22.35
C GLU A 168 30.17 11.54 21.01
N GLU A 169 31.41 11.04 21.04
CA GLU A 169 32.20 10.70 19.86
C GLU A 169 31.42 9.73 18.94
N LYS A 170 31.21 10.11 17.66
CA LYS A 170 30.47 9.31 16.68
C LYS A 170 31.13 7.94 16.51
N LYS A 171 30.36 6.88 16.75
CA LYS A 171 30.81 5.51 16.50
C LYS A 171 30.85 5.22 15.03
N ASN A 172 31.91 4.59 14.56
CA ASN A 172 31.99 4.09 13.19
C ASN A 172 31.23 2.76 13.05
N VAL A 173 30.33 2.68 12.10
CA VAL A 173 29.52 1.49 11.85
C VAL A 173 29.58 1.06 10.39
N LEU A 174 29.56 -0.25 10.17
CA LEU A 174 29.36 -0.88 8.88
C LEU A 174 28.04 -1.67 8.93
N LEU A 175 27.13 -1.35 8.04
CA LEU A 175 25.85 -2.05 7.93
C LEU A 175 25.91 -3.08 6.81
N VAL A 176 25.74 -4.34 7.18
CA VAL A 176 25.76 -5.46 6.25
C VAL A 176 24.40 -6.15 6.25
N PHE A 177 23.77 -6.26 5.09
CA PHE A 177 22.61 -7.09 4.87
C PHE A 177 23.06 -8.38 4.16
N ALA A 178 22.84 -9.51 4.82
CA ALA A 178 23.23 -10.81 4.29
C ALA A 178 22.01 -11.73 4.14
N ALA A 179 21.92 -12.35 2.97
CA ALA A 179 20.97 -13.39 2.65
C ALA A 179 21.71 -14.58 2.02
N PRO A 180 21.17 -15.80 1.98
CA PRO A 180 21.80 -16.93 1.33
C PRO A 180 22.25 -16.62 -0.09
N GLY A 181 23.55 -16.65 -0.35
CA GLY A 181 24.17 -16.37 -1.66
C GLY A 181 24.34 -14.87 -2.00
N SER A 182 23.98 -13.95 -1.11
CA SER A 182 24.07 -12.51 -1.35
C SER A 182 24.52 -11.76 -0.09
N MET A 183 25.41 -10.77 -0.30
CA MET A 183 25.81 -9.83 0.76
C MET A 183 25.78 -8.41 0.18
N MET A 184 25.12 -7.51 0.87
CA MET A 184 25.00 -6.10 0.50
C MET A 184 25.44 -5.21 1.64
N ILE A 185 26.03 -4.07 1.33
CA ILE A 185 26.39 -3.04 2.30
C ILE A 185 25.41 -1.88 2.15
N ALA A 186 24.82 -1.44 3.25
CA ALA A 186 23.96 -0.27 3.26
C ALA A 186 24.81 1.00 3.20
N THR A 187 24.56 1.82 2.17
CA THR A 187 25.21 3.12 1.99
C THR A 187 24.47 4.20 2.81
N PRO A 188 25.06 5.39 3.04
CA PRO A 188 24.38 6.51 3.71
C PRO A 188 23.08 6.94 3.03
N SER A 189 22.91 6.68 1.72
CA SER A 189 21.69 6.99 0.97
C SER A 189 20.60 5.93 1.07
N SER A 190 20.85 4.78 1.70
CA SER A 190 19.81 3.81 2.03
C SER A 190 19.01 4.23 3.26
N TYR A 191 17.77 3.75 3.40
CA TYR A 191 16.93 4.05 4.55
C TYR A 191 17.66 3.78 5.89
N ILE A 192 18.20 2.58 6.07
CA ILE A 192 18.92 2.23 7.30
C ILE A 192 20.23 3.01 7.49
N GLY A 193 20.94 3.35 6.38
CA GLY A 193 22.10 4.20 6.43
C GLY A 193 21.77 5.64 6.82
N ASN A 194 20.63 6.15 6.38
CA ASN A 194 20.10 7.45 6.80
C ASN A 194 19.74 7.46 8.29
N LEU A 195 19.13 6.39 8.80
CA LEU A 195 18.85 6.26 10.24
C LEU A 195 20.13 6.24 11.08
N VAL A 196 21.20 5.58 10.63
CA VAL A 196 22.51 5.57 11.32
C VAL A 196 23.06 6.98 11.51
N ASP A 197 22.96 7.83 10.49
CA ASP A 197 23.39 9.23 10.62
C ASP A 197 22.51 10.00 11.63
N LYS A 198 21.19 9.77 11.60
CA LYS A 198 20.22 10.40 12.53
C LYS A 198 20.48 10.05 13.99
N VAL A 199 20.92 8.83 14.31
CA VAL A 199 21.30 8.43 15.68
C VAL A 199 22.73 8.81 16.04
N GLY A 200 23.40 9.65 15.23
CA GLY A 200 24.72 10.19 15.53
C GLY A 200 25.87 9.20 15.32
N ALA A 201 25.67 8.11 14.59
CA ALA A 201 26.75 7.22 14.20
C ALA A 201 27.31 7.61 12.81
N ASN A 202 28.48 7.10 12.47
CA ASN A 202 29.17 7.36 11.22
C ASN A 202 29.19 6.09 10.37
N ASN A 203 28.45 6.07 9.26
CA ASN A 203 28.56 4.98 8.30
C ASN A 203 29.90 5.07 7.58
N ILE A 204 30.77 4.05 7.74
CA ILE A 204 32.12 4.06 7.14
C ILE A 204 32.13 3.87 5.64
N VAL A 205 31.00 3.50 5.04
CA VAL A 205 30.84 3.39 3.60
C VAL A 205 30.72 4.79 3.00
N LYS A 206 31.74 5.22 2.28
CA LYS A 206 31.71 6.51 1.58
C LYS A 206 30.71 6.45 0.42
N VAL A 207 30.10 7.60 0.12
CA VAL A 207 29.01 7.76 -0.85
C VAL A 207 29.32 7.07 -2.18
N ILE A 208 28.63 5.97 -2.42
CA ILE A 208 28.45 5.38 -3.74
C ILE A 208 27.03 5.76 -4.16
N LYS A 209 26.80 6.17 -5.40
CA LYS A 209 25.48 6.62 -5.92
C LYS A 209 24.38 5.53 -5.92
N SER A 210 24.55 4.47 -5.14
CA SER A 210 23.61 3.35 -4.99
C SER A 210 23.19 3.25 -3.53
N HIS A 211 21.92 2.92 -3.31
CA HIS A 211 21.39 2.69 -1.95
C HIS A 211 21.99 1.45 -1.28
N LEU A 212 22.34 0.45 -2.08
CA LEU A 212 22.98 -0.79 -1.63
C LEU A 212 24.13 -1.14 -2.56
N PHE A 213 25.22 -1.61 -2.00
CA PHE A 213 26.38 -2.09 -2.74
C PHE A 213 26.48 -3.61 -2.59
N HIS A 214 26.49 -4.30 -3.73
CA HIS A 214 26.62 -5.76 -3.79
C HIS A 214 28.08 -6.16 -3.67
N ILE A 215 28.43 -6.99 -2.69
CA ILE A 215 29.75 -7.60 -2.59
C ILE A 215 29.66 -8.96 -3.28
N ALA A 216 30.30 -9.09 -4.43
CA ALA A 216 30.51 -10.40 -5.05
C ALA A 216 31.45 -11.21 -4.17
N MET A 217 30.95 -12.25 -3.51
CA MET A 217 31.82 -13.23 -2.87
C MET A 217 32.47 -14.07 -3.96
N LYS A 218 33.78 -13.93 -4.17
CA LYS A 218 34.55 -14.91 -4.94
C LYS A 218 34.53 -16.23 -4.16
N LYS A 219 34.02 -17.27 -4.84
CA LYS A 219 34.16 -18.66 -4.39
C LYS A 219 35.62 -19.08 -4.41
#